data_0cef4c90ea97a70b89065aa1f41bae48
#
_entry.id   0cef4c90ea97a70b89065aa1f41bae48
#
_cell.length_a   1.000
_cell.length_b   1.000
_cell.length_c   1.000
_cell.angle_alpha   90.00
_cell.angle_beta   90.00
_cell.angle_gamma   90.00
#
_symmetry.space_group_name_H-M   'P 1'
#
loop_
_entity.id
_entity.type
_entity.pdbx_description
1 polymer ?
#
loop_
_entity_poly.entity_id
_entity_poly.type
_entity_poly.pdbx_seq_one_letter_code
_entity_poly.pdbx_strand_id
1 'polypeptide(L)'
;MLLAATAASAQENPLWMRYPSISPDGSKIAFAYKGDIFCVDVNGGEARQLTTNPAYDYKPVWSPDGSKIAFASNREGGFDVYVMDARGGEPRRLTTNSAGEIPVTWRDNNHIVFQSSVMPTAESIIFAGNFVEEYVVDLDGHRPTLFSTLQMDDISINTRGEVLYHDNKGYEDKWRKHHTSPIARDIWLEKDGTFKKLTSFAGEDRNPVWAADGESYYYLSEQDGTFNIYINKVAGGSPQQLTRFSGNPVRFLSSSKDGKLCFGYDGEIYTLVKGGQPSKVKVNIVADRNDRDLVRQINSYGATEISVSPSGKEVAFVMHGDVYVTSVEYRTTKRLTDTPEQERDICFAPD
;
A
#
# COMPACT_ATOMS: atom_id res chain seq x y z
N MET A 1 31.57 2.96 40.95
CA MET A 1 31.11 1.91 40.06
C MET A 1 29.85 2.44 39.38
N LEU A 2 30.04 3.08 38.20
CA LEU A 2 28.93 3.61 37.40
C LEU A 2 28.28 2.45 36.63
N LEU A 3 27.03 2.12 36.93
CA LEU A 3 26.22 1.28 36.06
C LEU A 3 25.83 2.10 34.83
N ALA A 4 26.42 1.78 33.69
CA ALA A 4 25.91 2.23 32.41
C ALA A 4 24.61 1.46 32.13
N ALA A 5 23.48 2.13 32.23
CA ALA A 5 22.21 1.61 31.71
C ALA A 5 22.33 1.58 30.18
N THR A 6 22.43 0.38 29.61
CA THR A 6 22.25 0.21 28.17
C THR A 6 20.78 0.52 27.86
N ALA A 7 20.53 1.71 27.30
CA ALA A 7 19.25 2.02 26.71
C ALA A 7 19.00 0.99 25.58
N ALA A 8 17.91 0.26 25.68
CA ALA A 8 17.42 -0.53 24.55
C ALA A 8 17.27 0.43 23.37
N SER A 9 18.04 0.23 22.31
CA SER A 9 17.94 1.06 21.12
C SER A 9 16.61 0.78 20.47
N ALA A 10 15.68 1.72 20.60
CA ALA A 10 14.53 1.77 19.69
C ALA A 10 15.07 1.75 18.26
N GLN A 11 14.46 0.99 17.36
CA GLN A 11 14.90 0.92 15.98
C GLN A 11 14.69 2.29 15.34
N GLU A 12 15.75 3.10 15.30
CA GLU A 12 15.73 4.40 14.65
C GLU A 12 15.54 4.19 13.15
N ASN A 13 14.50 4.80 12.57
CA ASN A 13 14.13 4.77 11.16
C ASN A 13 13.85 3.36 10.60
N PRO A 14 12.70 2.75 10.91
CA PRO A 14 12.29 1.50 10.29
C PRO A 14 12.11 1.69 8.78
N LEU A 15 12.61 0.75 7.98
CA LEU A 15 12.39 0.70 6.53
C LEU A 15 11.10 -0.07 6.19
N TRP A 16 10.59 0.15 4.99
CA TRP A 16 9.40 -0.52 4.46
C TRP A 16 8.09 -0.09 5.14
N MET A 17 8.04 1.15 5.61
CA MET A 17 6.77 1.80 5.94
C MET A 17 6.00 2.06 4.65
N ARG A 18 4.81 1.49 4.54
CA ARG A 18 4.02 1.51 3.30
C ARG A 18 2.68 2.21 3.48
N TYR A 19 2.14 2.70 2.39
CA TYR A 19 0.82 3.35 2.33
C TYR A 19 0.67 4.50 3.34
N PRO A 20 1.65 5.41 3.45
CA PRO A 20 1.49 6.56 4.32
C PRO A 20 0.32 7.42 3.84
N SER A 21 -0.57 7.73 4.76
CA SER A 21 -1.77 8.54 4.55
C SER A 21 -1.82 9.64 5.60
N ILE A 22 -1.78 10.89 5.17
CA ILE A 22 -1.84 12.04 6.08
C ILE A 22 -3.28 12.31 6.51
N SER A 23 -3.48 12.67 7.78
CA SER A 23 -4.80 13.06 8.29
C SER A 23 -5.30 14.35 7.64
N PRO A 24 -6.63 14.55 7.54
CA PRO A 24 -7.19 15.73 6.89
C PRO A 24 -6.74 17.06 7.50
N ASP A 25 -6.43 17.09 8.80
CA ASP A 25 -5.90 18.27 9.51
C ASP A 25 -4.38 18.43 9.38
N GLY A 26 -3.70 17.50 8.70
CA GLY A 26 -2.26 17.54 8.46
C GLY A 26 -1.40 17.27 9.70
N SER A 27 -1.96 16.78 10.80
CA SER A 27 -1.25 16.58 12.07
C SER A 27 -0.68 15.19 12.27
N LYS A 28 -1.27 14.17 11.63
CA LYS A 28 -0.92 12.75 11.81
C LYS A 28 -0.69 12.05 10.48
N ILE A 29 0.06 10.95 10.52
CA ILE A 29 0.27 10.06 9.38
C ILE A 29 -0.03 8.64 9.85
N ALA A 30 -0.99 7.99 9.19
CA ALA A 30 -1.23 6.55 9.32
C ALA A 30 -0.43 5.81 8.25
N PHE A 31 0.12 4.65 8.56
CA PHE A 31 0.89 3.83 7.62
C PHE A 31 0.85 2.36 8.02
N ALA A 32 1.17 1.49 7.07
CA ALA A 32 1.32 0.06 7.33
C ALA A 32 2.80 -0.30 7.55
N TYR A 33 3.07 -1.08 8.57
CA TYR A 33 4.39 -1.63 8.86
C TYR A 33 4.26 -3.05 9.42
N LYS A 34 4.94 -4.02 8.80
CA LYS A 34 4.93 -5.45 9.19
C LYS A 34 3.53 -6.05 9.38
N GLY A 35 2.56 -5.61 8.58
CA GLY A 35 1.18 -6.15 8.62
C GLY A 35 0.26 -5.51 9.65
N ASP A 36 0.70 -4.45 10.31
CA ASP A 36 -0.13 -3.67 11.23
C ASP A 36 -0.21 -2.20 10.81
N ILE A 37 -1.27 -1.53 11.23
CA ILE A 37 -1.46 -0.08 11.05
C ILE A 37 -0.83 0.67 12.23
N PHE A 38 -0.01 1.65 11.89
CA PHE A 38 0.62 2.57 12.85
C PHE A 38 0.18 4.01 12.56
N CYS A 39 0.32 4.87 13.57
CA CYS A 39 0.08 6.30 13.46
C CYS A 39 1.21 7.07 14.13
N VAL A 40 1.73 8.10 13.47
CA VAL A 40 2.78 8.98 13.97
C VAL A 40 2.39 10.44 13.80
N ASP A 41 2.96 11.33 14.60
CA ASP A 41 2.87 12.78 14.39
C ASP A 41 3.53 13.17 13.05
N VAL A 42 3.00 14.18 12.36
CA VAL A 42 3.55 14.65 11.08
C VAL A 42 5.00 15.15 11.21
N ASN A 43 5.39 15.61 12.38
CA ASN A 43 6.75 16.03 12.70
C ASN A 43 7.68 14.86 13.08
N GLY A 44 7.15 13.63 13.09
CA GLY A 44 7.88 12.43 13.51
C GLY A 44 7.78 12.15 15.01
N GLY A 45 8.61 11.24 15.48
CA GLY A 45 8.63 10.77 16.84
C GLY A 45 8.15 9.34 16.98
N GLU A 46 7.61 8.98 18.14
CA GLU A 46 7.13 7.65 18.43
C GLU A 46 5.85 7.32 17.68
N ALA A 47 5.86 6.23 16.91
CA ALA A 47 4.69 5.73 16.20
C ALA A 47 3.90 4.78 17.10
N ARG A 48 2.62 5.08 17.25
CA ARG A 48 1.69 4.22 17.98
C ARG A 48 1.14 3.14 17.07
N GLN A 49 1.22 1.89 17.49
CA GLN A 49 0.55 0.76 16.83
C GLN A 49 -0.96 0.83 17.10
N LEU A 50 -1.77 0.79 16.04
CA LEU A 50 -3.24 0.85 16.14
C LEU A 50 -3.89 -0.52 16.01
N THR A 51 -3.26 -1.46 15.28
CA THR A 51 -3.73 -2.83 15.13
C THR A 51 -2.68 -3.81 15.63
N THR A 52 -3.13 -4.95 16.18
CA THR A 52 -2.26 -5.99 16.77
C THR A 52 -2.75 -7.40 16.42
N ASN A 53 -3.71 -7.52 15.51
CA ASN A 53 -4.22 -8.81 15.08
C ASN A 53 -3.14 -9.54 14.25
N PRO A 54 -3.02 -10.88 14.32
CA PRO A 54 -2.07 -11.65 13.51
C PRO A 54 -2.31 -11.55 11.98
N ALA A 55 -3.46 -11.04 11.56
CA ALA A 55 -3.78 -10.79 10.16
C ALA A 55 -2.94 -9.66 9.57
N TYR A 56 -2.93 -9.59 8.25
CA TYR A 56 -2.25 -8.53 7.53
C TYR A 56 -3.20 -7.34 7.31
N ASP A 57 -2.89 -6.23 7.97
CA ASP A 57 -3.61 -4.96 7.86
C ASP A 57 -2.81 -3.97 7.02
N TYR A 58 -3.43 -3.33 6.01
CA TYR A 58 -2.75 -2.38 5.14
C TYR A 58 -3.67 -1.36 4.49
N LYS A 59 -3.07 -0.38 3.80
CA LYS A 59 -3.73 0.68 3.03
C LYS A 59 -4.72 1.50 3.89
N PRO A 60 -4.23 2.14 4.99
CA PRO A 60 -5.07 2.99 5.82
C PRO A 60 -5.50 4.24 5.06
N VAL A 61 -6.80 4.60 5.15
CA VAL A 61 -7.37 5.82 4.59
C VAL A 61 -8.22 6.54 5.63
N TRP A 62 -7.97 7.83 5.83
CA TRP A 62 -8.66 8.65 6.81
C TRP A 62 -10.04 9.07 6.32
N SER A 63 -11.03 9.10 7.25
CA SER A 63 -12.31 9.78 6.99
C SER A 63 -12.10 11.30 6.80
N PRO A 64 -12.96 11.99 6.04
CA PRO A 64 -12.82 13.42 5.77
C PRO A 64 -12.79 14.32 7.02
N ASP A 65 -13.40 13.88 8.13
CA ASP A 65 -13.35 14.56 9.43
C ASP A 65 -12.16 14.15 10.30
N GLY A 66 -11.37 13.15 9.87
CA GLY A 66 -10.22 12.63 10.61
C GLY A 66 -10.56 11.78 11.83
N SER A 67 -11.84 11.44 12.04
CA SER A 67 -12.28 10.68 13.22
C SER A 67 -12.08 9.17 13.09
N LYS A 68 -11.95 8.66 11.86
CA LYS A 68 -11.87 7.23 11.55
C LYS A 68 -10.78 6.91 10.55
N ILE A 69 -10.35 5.65 10.57
CA ILE A 69 -9.44 5.06 9.57
C ILE A 69 -10.10 3.80 9.03
N ALA A 70 -10.26 3.73 7.70
CA ALA A 70 -10.59 2.49 7.00
C ALA A 70 -9.30 1.83 6.52
N PHE A 71 -9.26 0.50 6.48
CA PHE A 71 -8.10 -0.27 6.04
C PHE A 71 -8.54 -1.65 5.54
N ALA A 72 -7.68 -2.32 4.79
CA ALA A 72 -7.89 -3.69 4.37
C ALA A 72 -7.30 -4.65 5.39
N SER A 73 -8.03 -5.74 5.71
CA SER A 73 -7.58 -6.79 6.61
C SER A 73 -8.03 -8.15 6.15
N ASN A 74 -7.18 -9.18 6.28
CA ASN A 74 -7.52 -10.56 5.95
C ASN A 74 -7.86 -11.42 7.18
N ARG A 75 -8.42 -10.81 8.24
CA ARG A 75 -8.77 -11.48 9.52
C ARG A 75 -9.71 -12.65 9.37
N GLU A 76 -10.58 -12.60 8.36
CA GLU A 76 -11.62 -13.61 8.10
C GLU A 76 -11.35 -14.39 6.80
N GLY A 77 -10.07 -14.44 6.37
CA GLY A 77 -9.62 -15.25 5.23
C GLY A 77 -9.31 -14.43 3.97
N GLY A 78 -10.27 -13.70 3.40
CA GLY A 78 -10.06 -12.72 2.32
C GLY A 78 -9.75 -11.34 2.86
N PHE A 79 -9.28 -10.43 2.00
CA PHE A 79 -9.18 -9.03 2.37
C PHE A 79 -10.55 -8.37 2.33
N ASP A 80 -10.95 -7.78 3.44
CA ASP A 80 -12.19 -7.03 3.60
C ASP A 80 -11.91 -5.60 4.05
N VAL A 81 -12.88 -4.72 3.89
CA VAL A 81 -12.86 -3.36 4.41
C VAL A 81 -13.19 -3.37 5.89
N TYR A 82 -12.28 -2.86 6.70
CA TYR A 82 -12.46 -2.62 8.13
C TYR A 82 -12.41 -1.12 8.42
N VAL A 83 -13.05 -0.72 9.50
CA VAL A 83 -13.03 0.65 10.02
C VAL A 83 -12.77 0.64 11.52
N MET A 84 -11.98 1.61 11.99
CA MET A 84 -11.72 1.85 13.41
C MET A 84 -11.74 3.36 13.73
N ASP A 85 -11.82 3.70 15.01
CA ASP A 85 -11.55 5.07 15.48
C ASP A 85 -10.09 5.46 15.15
N ALA A 86 -9.86 6.71 14.81
CA ALA A 86 -8.52 7.22 14.47
C ALA A 86 -7.51 7.09 15.62
N ARG A 87 -8.00 6.95 16.86
CA ARG A 87 -7.18 6.71 18.05
C ARG A 87 -6.90 5.22 18.30
N GLY A 88 -7.36 4.34 17.40
CA GLY A 88 -7.32 2.88 17.58
C GLY A 88 -8.53 2.37 18.36
N GLY A 89 -8.55 1.10 18.63
CA GLY A 89 -9.64 0.37 19.27
C GLY A 89 -9.99 -0.86 18.45
N GLU A 90 -11.12 -1.50 18.74
CA GLU A 90 -11.57 -2.70 18.04
C GLU A 90 -12.07 -2.32 16.63
N PRO A 91 -11.46 -2.84 15.55
CA PRO A 91 -11.92 -2.61 14.20
C PRO A 91 -13.22 -3.37 13.91
N ARG A 92 -14.10 -2.74 13.16
CA ARG A 92 -15.33 -3.35 12.68
C ARG A 92 -15.22 -3.70 11.19
N ARG A 93 -15.55 -4.93 10.83
CA ARG A 93 -15.67 -5.39 9.45
C ARG A 93 -16.90 -4.78 8.79
N LEU A 94 -16.77 -4.28 7.57
CA LEU A 94 -17.85 -3.67 6.80
C LEU A 94 -18.26 -4.50 5.59
N THR A 95 -17.34 -5.27 5.02
CA THR A 95 -17.57 -6.07 3.81
C THR A 95 -17.24 -7.54 4.05
N THR A 96 -17.78 -8.45 3.24
CA THR A 96 -17.74 -9.89 3.53
C THR A 96 -17.61 -10.77 2.28
N ASN A 97 -17.26 -10.20 1.12
CA ASN A 97 -17.13 -10.99 -0.10
C ASN A 97 -15.82 -11.81 -0.06
N SER A 98 -15.82 -12.96 -0.74
CA SER A 98 -14.62 -13.80 -0.88
C SER A 98 -13.56 -13.21 -1.84
N ALA A 99 -13.93 -12.28 -2.72
CA ALA A 99 -12.97 -11.49 -3.48
C ALA A 99 -12.34 -10.44 -2.57
N GLY A 100 -11.09 -10.04 -2.84
CA GLY A 100 -10.42 -9.00 -2.05
C GLY A 100 -11.15 -7.66 -2.19
N GLU A 101 -11.43 -7.02 -1.07
CA GLU A 101 -12.13 -5.74 -0.95
C GLU A 101 -11.21 -4.74 -0.28
N ILE A 102 -10.68 -3.79 -1.07
CA ILE A 102 -9.60 -2.91 -0.65
C ILE A 102 -10.07 -1.45 -0.61
N PRO A 103 -10.05 -0.75 0.54
CA PRO A 103 -10.46 0.65 0.61
C PRO A 103 -9.53 1.53 -0.24
N VAL A 104 -10.12 2.47 -0.96
CA VAL A 104 -9.39 3.43 -1.80
C VAL A 104 -9.51 4.83 -1.23
N THR A 105 -10.71 5.29 -0.91
CA THR A 105 -10.98 6.62 -0.37
C THR A 105 -12.31 6.64 0.39
N TRP A 106 -12.61 7.77 1.01
CA TRP A 106 -13.93 8.06 1.55
C TRP A 106 -14.67 9.01 0.62
N ARG A 107 -15.92 8.68 0.34
CA ARG A 107 -16.84 9.59 -0.37
C ARG A 107 -17.30 10.73 0.53
N ASP A 108 -17.61 10.39 1.78
CA ASP A 108 -18.00 11.30 2.86
C ASP A 108 -17.70 10.62 4.22
N ASN A 109 -18.13 11.20 5.34
CA ASN A 109 -17.83 10.63 6.67
C ASN A 109 -18.57 9.32 6.98
N ASN A 110 -19.48 8.87 6.12
CA ASN A 110 -20.27 7.65 6.31
C ASN A 110 -20.08 6.60 5.21
N HIS A 111 -19.45 6.94 4.11
CA HIS A 111 -19.32 6.06 2.95
C HIS A 111 -17.87 5.90 2.51
N ILE A 112 -17.45 4.64 2.36
CA ILE A 112 -16.11 4.25 1.91
C ILE A 112 -16.20 3.70 0.50
N VAL A 113 -15.37 4.22 -0.41
CA VAL A 113 -15.15 3.67 -1.74
C VAL A 113 -14.05 2.61 -1.64
N PHE A 114 -14.31 1.43 -2.18
CA PHE A 114 -13.36 0.32 -2.20
C PHE A 114 -13.35 -0.38 -3.56
N GLN A 115 -12.24 -1.01 -3.86
CA GLN A 115 -12.04 -1.83 -5.06
C GLN A 115 -12.31 -3.28 -4.77
N SER A 116 -12.99 -3.97 -5.70
CA SER A 116 -13.14 -5.42 -5.66
C SER A 116 -13.31 -6.01 -7.05
N SER A 117 -12.89 -7.26 -7.23
CA SER A 117 -13.16 -8.05 -8.43
C SER A 117 -14.46 -8.85 -8.32
N VAL A 118 -15.42 -8.39 -7.53
CA VAL A 118 -16.75 -8.96 -7.44
C VAL A 118 -17.46 -8.80 -8.78
N MET A 119 -17.91 -9.90 -9.36
CA MET A 119 -18.68 -9.86 -10.59
C MET A 119 -20.11 -9.43 -10.27
N PRO A 120 -20.64 -8.38 -10.90
CA PRO A 120 -21.98 -7.87 -10.62
C PRO A 120 -23.08 -8.87 -11.00
N THR A 121 -22.83 -9.77 -11.96
CA THR A 121 -23.74 -10.86 -12.35
C THR A 121 -22.97 -12.12 -12.72
N ALA A 122 -23.62 -13.29 -12.59
CA ALA A 122 -23.05 -14.58 -13.01
C ALA A 122 -22.75 -14.67 -14.53
N GLU A 123 -23.28 -13.75 -15.31
CA GLU A 123 -23.11 -13.69 -16.76
C GLU A 123 -21.85 -12.91 -17.18
N SER A 124 -21.28 -12.13 -16.28
CA SER A 124 -20.07 -11.33 -16.50
C SER A 124 -18.77 -12.15 -16.40
N ILE A 125 -18.77 -13.41 -16.82
CA ILE A 125 -17.72 -14.40 -16.50
C ILE A 125 -16.47 -14.28 -17.38
N ILE A 126 -16.46 -13.45 -18.41
CA ILE A 126 -15.45 -13.54 -19.48
C ILE A 126 -14.01 -13.33 -18.97
N PHE A 127 -13.81 -12.62 -17.86
CA PHE A 127 -12.49 -12.40 -17.27
C PHE A 127 -12.56 -12.26 -15.73
N ALA A 128 -13.23 -13.20 -15.07
CA ALA A 128 -13.35 -13.19 -13.61
C ALA A 128 -12.00 -13.00 -12.92
N GLY A 129 -11.92 -12.02 -12.02
CA GLY A 129 -10.73 -11.71 -11.22
C GLY A 129 -9.67 -10.82 -11.89
N ASN A 130 -9.78 -10.52 -13.19
CA ASN A 130 -8.81 -9.68 -13.90
C ASN A 130 -9.16 -8.18 -13.88
N PHE A 131 -10.41 -7.86 -13.61
CA PHE A 131 -10.88 -6.48 -13.54
C PHE A 131 -11.42 -6.18 -12.15
N VAL A 132 -11.04 -5.05 -11.62
CA VAL A 132 -11.60 -4.51 -10.39
C VAL A 132 -12.59 -3.41 -10.74
N GLU A 133 -13.66 -3.32 -9.99
CA GLU A 133 -14.66 -2.27 -10.05
C GLU A 133 -14.73 -1.55 -8.71
N GLU A 134 -15.31 -0.37 -8.74
CA GLU A 134 -15.42 0.48 -7.56
C GLU A 134 -16.80 0.32 -6.92
N TYR A 135 -16.80 0.08 -5.64
CA TYR A 135 -18.00 -0.09 -4.81
C TYR A 135 -18.01 0.91 -3.66
N VAL A 136 -19.20 1.15 -3.11
CA VAL A 136 -19.41 1.95 -1.89
C VAL A 136 -20.07 1.10 -0.83
N VAL A 137 -19.52 1.15 0.38
CA VAL A 137 -20.15 0.62 1.60
C VAL A 137 -20.32 1.74 2.62
N ASP A 138 -21.44 1.73 3.35
CA ASP A 138 -21.66 2.64 4.46
C ASP A 138 -21.08 2.08 5.78
N LEU A 139 -21.02 2.95 6.78
CA LEU A 139 -20.52 2.54 8.11
C LEU A 139 -21.47 1.57 8.83
N ASP A 140 -22.72 1.43 8.45
CA ASP A 140 -23.64 0.47 9.06
C ASP A 140 -23.43 -0.94 8.52
N GLY A 141 -22.65 -1.11 7.44
CA GLY A 141 -22.31 -2.38 6.82
C GLY A 141 -23.47 -2.94 5.97
N HIS A 142 -24.28 -2.06 5.39
CA HIS A 142 -25.28 -2.47 4.42
C HIS A 142 -24.60 -3.03 3.16
N ARG A 143 -25.41 -3.73 2.34
CA ARG A 143 -24.92 -4.31 1.09
C ARG A 143 -24.23 -3.23 0.24
N PRO A 144 -22.97 -3.46 -0.18
CA PRO A 144 -22.25 -2.55 -1.06
C PRO A 144 -23.01 -2.28 -2.36
N THR A 145 -22.88 -1.05 -2.84
CA THR A 145 -23.46 -0.63 -4.14
C THR A 145 -22.34 -0.26 -5.09
N LEU A 146 -22.58 -0.45 -6.39
CA LEU A 146 -21.61 -0.11 -7.42
C LEU A 146 -21.39 1.43 -7.44
N PHE A 147 -20.15 1.86 -7.40
CA PHE A 147 -19.75 3.26 -7.55
C PHE A 147 -19.40 3.56 -9.01
N SER A 148 -18.59 2.72 -9.64
CA SER A 148 -18.19 2.86 -11.04
C SER A 148 -17.84 1.49 -11.64
N THR A 149 -18.18 1.31 -12.91
CA THR A 149 -17.74 0.17 -13.74
C THR A 149 -16.43 0.47 -14.47
N LEU A 150 -15.95 1.71 -14.39
CA LEU A 150 -14.64 2.06 -14.93
C LEU A 150 -13.55 1.61 -13.96
N GLN A 151 -12.47 1.12 -14.51
CA GLN A 151 -11.30 0.76 -13.73
C GLN A 151 -10.55 2.03 -13.32
N MET A 152 -10.82 2.48 -12.11
CA MET A 152 -10.25 3.67 -11.50
C MET A 152 -9.28 3.26 -10.41
N ASP A 153 -8.03 3.60 -10.54
CA ASP A 153 -7.05 3.41 -9.46
C ASP A 153 -6.74 4.74 -8.76
N ASP A 154 -6.38 4.67 -7.47
CA ASP A 154 -5.97 5.81 -6.62
C ASP A 154 -6.95 7.00 -6.69
N ILE A 155 -8.20 6.75 -6.37
CA ILE A 155 -9.29 7.73 -6.42
C ILE A 155 -9.12 8.82 -5.35
N SER A 156 -9.32 10.07 -5.74
CA SER A 156 -9.38 11.22 -4.83
C SER A 156 -10.66 12.02 -5.11
N ILE A 157 -11.50 12.20 -4.10
CA ILE A 157 -12.80 12.89 -4.19
C ILE A 157 -12.72 14.22 -3.44
N ASN A 158 -13.11 15.32 -4.09
CA ASN A 158 -13.17 16.63 -3.44
C ASN A 158 -14.54 16.88 -2.79
N THR A 159 -14.68 18.01 -2.09
CA THR A 159 -15.91 18.40 -1.39
C THR A 159 -17.10 18.66 -2.31
N ARG A 160 -16.89 18.80 -3.63
CA ARG A 160 -17.93 18.96 -4.65
C ARG A 160 -18.37 17.62 -5.24
N GLY A 161 -17.73 16.51 -4.83
CA GLY A 161 -17.99 15.17 -5.39
C GLY A 161 -17.27 14.89 -6.70
N GLU A 162 -16.39 15.78 -7.18
CA GLU A 162 -15.59 15.57 -8.38
C GLU A 162 -14.48 14.55 -8.09
N VAL A 163 -14.26 13.61 -9.02
CA VAL A 163 -13.40 12.45 -8.83
C VAL A 163 -12.17 12.54 -9.72
N LEU A 164 -10.99 12.57 -9.11
CA LEU A 164 -9.72 12.31 -9.79
C LEU A 164 -9.34 10.85 -9.66
N TYR A 165 -8.80 10.27 -10.72
CA TYR A 165 -8.32 8.90 -10.73
C TYR A 165 -7.24 8.73 -11.81
N HIS A 166 -6.43 7.68 -11.74
CA HIS A 166 -5.72 7.22 -12.92
C HIS A 166 -6.43 6.00 -13.50
N ASP A 167 -6.43 5.91 -14.84
CA ASP A 167 -7.09 4.83 -15.53
C ASP A 167 -6.25 3.54 -15.51
N ASN A 168 -6.93 2.41 -15.60
CA ASN A 168 -6.31 1.11 -15.81
C ASN A 168 -6.78 0.55 -17.15
N LYS A 169 -5.97 0.70 -18.19
CA LYS A 169 -6.31 0.33 -19.56
C LYS A 169 -6.04 -1.12 -19.91
N GLY A 170 -5.39 -1.86 -19.01
CA GLY A 170 -5.02 -3.25 -19.27
C GLY A 170 -4.15 -3.85 -18.17
N TYR A 171 -3.79 -5.13 -18.36
CA TYR A 171 -2.94 -5.83 -17.43
C TYR A 171 -1.49 -5.39 -17.57
N GLU A 172 -1.04 -4.53 -16.65
CA GLU A 172 0.35 -4.14 -16.53
C GLU A 172 0.85 -4.24 -15.10
N ASP A 173 2.10 -4.64 -14.95
CA ASP A 173 2.77 -4.60 -13.66
C ASP A 173 2.93 -3.15 -13.19
N LYS A 174 2.17 -2.77 -12.16
CA LYS A 174 2.21 -1.43 -11.57
C LYS A 174 3.57 -1.04 -10.96
N TRP A 175 4.49 -1.98 -10.84
CA TRP A 175 5.85 -1.74 -10.33
C TRP A 175 6.86 -1.47 -11.43
N ARG A 176 6.46 -1.64 -12.69
CA ARG A 176 7.29 -1.38 -13.86
C ARG A 176 7.70 0.09 -13.93
N LYS A 177 8.94 0.34 -14.35
CA LYS A 177 9.49 1.69 -14.57
C LYS A 177 9.69 1.96 -16.07
N HIS A 178 9.66 3.24 -16.44
CA HIS A 178 10.00 3.73 -17.78
C HIS A 178 9.20 3.07 -18.91
N HIS A 179 7.94 2.83 -18.62
CA HIS A 179 7.08 2.17 -19.57
C HIS A 179 6.33 3.20 -20.42
N THR A 180 6.50 3.09 -21.72
CA THR A 180 5.74 3.87 -22.73
C THR A 180 4.93 2.89 -23.56
N SER A 181 3.63 2.86 -23.38
CA SER A 181 2.73 2.03 -24.18
C SER A 181 1.35 2.66 -24.27
N PRO A 182 0.49 2.18 -25.18
CA PRO A 182 -0.90 2.62 -25.26
C PRO A 182 -1.72 2.41 -23.99
N ILE A 183 -1.25 1.52 -23.09
CA ILE A 183 -1.90 1.22 -21.82
C ILE A 183 -1.23 1.92 -20.63
N ALA A 184 -0.21 2.77 -20.84
CA ALA A 184 0.31 3.66 -19.82
C ALA A 184 -0.82 4.50 -19.22
N ARG A 185 -0.77 4.68 -17.91
CA ARG A 185 -1.85 5.32 -17.16
C ARG A 185 -1.81 6.82 -17.29
N ASP A 186 -2.99 7.40 -17.32
CA ASP A 186 -3.20 8.86 -17.35
C ASP A 186 -4.10 9.30 -16.21
N ILE A 187 -4.01 10.58 -15.84
CA ILE A 187 -4.91 11.18 -14.87
C ILE A 187 -6.17 11.69 -15.56
N TRP A 188 -7.30 11.35 -14.96
CA TRP A 188 -8.64 11.73 -15.41
C TRP A 188 -9.43 12.44 -14.32
N LEU A 189 -10.35 13.26 -14.74
CA LEU A 189 -11.40 13.86 -13.92
C LEU A 189 -12.76 13.32 -14.36
N GLU A 190 -13.52 12.82 -13.42
CA GLU A 190 -14.97 12.63 -13.56
C GLU A 190 -15.68 13.79 -12.85
N LYS A 191 -16.61 14.40 -13.54
CA LYS A 191 -17.48 15.46 -13.03
C LYS A 191 -18.83 15.36 -13.68
N ASP A 192 -19.89 15.15 -12.87
CA ASP A 192 -21.28 15.09 -13.33
C ASP A 192 -21.49 14.12 -14.52
N GLY A 193 -20.84 12.95 -14.48
CA GLY A 193 -20.91 11.95 -15.55
C GLY A 193 -20.09 12.31 -16.80
N THR A 194 -19.31 13.39 -16.74
CA THR A 194 -18.39 13.79 -17.83
C THR A 194 -16.96 13.44 -17.46
N PHE A 195 -16.23 12.81 -18.39
CA PHE A 195 -14.87 12.35 -18.20
C PHE A 195 -13.91 13.22 -19.01
N LYS A 196 -12.90 13.78 -18.35
CA LYS A 196 -11.87 14.60 -18.97
C LYS A 196 -10.49 14.05 -18.65
N LYS A 197 -9.71 13.72 -19.68
CA LYS A 197 -8.30 13.39 -19.56
C LYS A 197 -7.51 14.66 -19.20
N LEU A 198 -6.69 14.60 -18.15
CA LEU A 198 -5.93 15.75 -17.64
C LEU A 198 -4.45 15.71 -17.99
N THR A 199 -3.88 14.53 -18.25
CA THR A 199 -2.48 14.37 -18.61
C THR A 199 -2.32 13.76 -20.00
N SER A 200 -1.16 13.94 -20.63
CA SER A 200 -0.88 13.48 -21.99
C SER A 200 0.56 12.99 -22.15
N PHE A 201 1.25 12.73 -21.07
CA PHE A 201 2.58 12.14 -21.11
C PHE A 201 2.50 10.70 -21.65
N ALA A 202 3.47 10.29 -22.48
CA ALA A 202 3.46 8.96 -23.09
C ALA A 202 3.82 7.82 -22.12
N GLY A 203 4.37 8.13 -20.96
CA GLY A 203 4.65 7.20 -19.87
C GLY A 203 3.57 7.26 -18.80
N GLU A 204 3.93 6.88 -17.59
CA GLU A 204 3.00 6.69 -16.46
C GLU A 204 2.75 7.97 -15.67
N ASP A 205 1.49 8.36 -15.55
CA ASP A 205 0.98 9.35 -14.61
C ASP A 205 0.02 8.68 -13.63
N ARG A 206 0.25 8.77 -12.31
CA ARG A 206 -0.48 7.99 -11.29
C ARG A 206 -0.82 8.79 -10.05
N ASN A 207 -1.66 8.18 -9.20
CA ASN A 207 -1.93 8.59 -7.83
C ASN A 207 -2.27 10.08 -7.70
N PRO A 208 -3.35 10.55 -8.37
CA PRO A 208 -3.77 11.94 -8.24
C PRO A 208 -4.36 12.23 -6.87
N VAL A 209 -4.09 13.40 -6.33
CA VAL A 209 -4.75 13.92 -5.13
C VAL A 209 -5.13 15.38 -5.32
N TRP A 210 -6.30 15.78 -4.84
CA TRP A 210 -6.75 17.16 -4.89
C TRP A 210 -5.84 18.09 -4.09
N ALA A 211 -5.54 19.25 -4.63
CA ALA A 211 -4.94 20.34 -3.89
C ALA A 211 -6.00 21.06 -3.03
N ALA A 212 -5.55 21.77 -2.01
CA ALA A 212 -6.41 22.49 -1.07
C ALA A 212 -7.31 23.55 -1.73
N ASP A 213 -6.91 24.07 -2.88
CA ASP A 213 -7.70 25.05 -3.65
C ASP A 213 -8.90 24.43 -4.39
N GLY A 214 -8.94 23.08 -4.51
CA GLY A 214 -9.97 22.36 -5.25
C GLY A 214 -9.98 22.63 -6.76
N GLU A 215 -8.98 23.31 -7.30
CA GLU A 215 -8.82 23.65 -8.71
C GLU A 215 -7.55 23.05 -9.32
N SER A 216 -6.60 22.69 -8.46
CA SER A 216 -5.35 22.05 -8.81
C SER A 216 -5.30 20.61 -8.28
N TYR A 217 -4.42 19.81 -8.84
CA TYR A 217 -4.18 18.45 -8.38
C TYR A 217 -2.69 18.14 -8.38
N TYR A 218 -2.26 17.33 -7.42
CA TYR A 218 -0.94 16.72 -7.38
C TYR A 218 -1.03 15.31 -7.96
N TYR A 219 0.05 14.84 -8.55
CA TYR A 219 0.12 13.47 -9.08
C TYR A 219 1.57 13.02 -9.18
N LEU A 220 1.77 11.74 -9.36
CA LEU A 220 3.08 11.12 -9.60
C LEU A 220 3.27 10.93 -11.10
N SER A 221 4.40 11.41 -11.63
CA SER A 221 4.78 11.25 -13.03
C SER A 221 6.23 10.84 -13.15
N GLU A 222 6.54 9.97 -14.09
CA GLU A 222 7.92 9.55 -14.40
C GLU A 222 8.53 10.31 -15.59
N GLN A 223 7.92 11.42 -16.04
CA GLN A 223 8.39 12.18 -17.22
C GLN A 223 9.83 12.69 -17.09
N ASP A 224 10.39 12.74 -15.90
CA ASP A 224 11.78 13.13 -15.62
C ASP A 224 12.64 11.93 -15.18
N GLY A 225 12.33 10.72 -15.66
CA GLY A 225 13.11 9.50 -15.49
C GLY A 225 12.71 8.62 -14.29
N THR A 226 12.03 9.13 -13.26
CA THR A 226 11.43 8.34 -12.19
C THR A 226 10.24 9.07 -11.60
N PHE A 227 9.35 8.34 -10.88
CA PHE A 227 8.18 8.98 -10.30
C PHE A 227 8.57 10.07 -9.31
N ASN A 228 8.13 11.27 -9.62
CA ASN A 228 8.22 12.47 -8.80
C ASN A 228 6.84 13.12 -8.68
N ILE A 229 6.69 14.06 -7.74
CA ILE A 229 5.43 14.79 -7.52
C ILE A 229 5.38 15.98 -8.47
N TYR A 230 4.26 16.09 -9.17
CA TYR A 230 3.92 17.22 -10.03
C TYR A 230 2.61 17.86 -9.55
N ILE A 231 2.41 19.12 -9.87
CA ILE A 231 1.15 19.84 -9.71
C ILE A 231 0.70 20.39 -11.06
N ASN A 232 -0.60 20.34 -11.32
CA ASN A 232 -1.21 21.01 -12.46
C ASN A 232 -2.61 21.51 -12.11
N LYS A 233 -3.19 22.36 -12.95
CA LYS A 233 -4.57 22.84 -12.82
C LYS A 233 -5.51 21.95 -13.62
N VAL A 234 -6.71 21.73 -13.07
CA VAL A 234 -7.80 21.04 -13.78
C VAL A 234 -8.22 21.75 -15.08
N ALA A 235 -8.16 23.07 -15.06
CA ALA A 235 -8.41 23.89 -16.25
C ALA A 235 -7.37 23.68 -17.37
N GLY A 236 -6.21 23.10 -17.04
CA GLY A 236 -5.07 22.92 -17.92
C GLY A 236 -3.94 23.89 -17.61
N GLY A 237 -2.78 23.63 -18.23
CA GLY A 237 -1.54 24.39 -18.03
C GLY A 237 -0.32 23.52 -18.19
N SER A 238 0.86 24.09 -17.93
CA SER A 238 2.10 23.32 -17.88
C SER A 238 2.29 22.72 -16.49
N PRO A 239 2.55 21.40 -16.38
CA PRO A 239 2.85 20.76 -15.11
C PRO A 239 4.08 21.38 -14.45
N GLN A 240 4.06 21.55 -13.15
CA GLN A 240 5.21 21.98 -12.36
C GLN A 240 5.70 20.80 -11.50
N GLN A 241 6.96 20.45 -11.65
CA GLN A 241 7.63 19.45 -10.83
C GLN A 241 7.95 20.01 -9.44
N LEU A 242 7.59 19.26 -8.39
CA LEU A 242 7.80 19.66 -7.00
C LEU A 242 8.92 18.89 -6.30
N THR A 243 9.21 17.65 -6.72
CA THR A 243 10.30 16.84 -6.17
C THR A 243 11.25 16.38 -7.27
N ARG A 244 12.52 16.10 -6.91
CA ARG A 244 13.57 15.71 -7.86
C ARG A 244 14.39 14.54 -7.33
N PHE A 245 13.71 13.46 -6.97
CA PHE A 245 14.37 12.21 -6.61
C PHE A 245 14.84 11.49 -7.89
N SER A 246 16.00 10.88 -7.86
CA SER A 246 16.59 10.21 -9.03
C SER A 246 16.82 8.71 -8.86
N GLY A 247 16.84 8.20 -7.63
CA GLY A 247 17.12 6.79 -7.34
C GLY A 247 15.87 5.92 -7.45
N ASN A 248 15.01 6.01 -6.44
CA ASN A 248 13.78 5.24 -6.32
C ASN A 248 12.54 6.06 -6.69
N PRO A 249 11.42 5.44 -7.05
CA PRO A 249 10.19 6.16 -7.32
C PRO A 249 9.53 6.66 -6.03
N VAL A 250 8.96 7.86 -6.08
CA VAL A 250 7.99 8.33 -5.08
C VAL A 250 6.71 7.50 -5.21
N ARG A 251 6.07 7.16 -4.08
CA ARG A 251 4.88 6.31 -4.01
C ARG A 251 3.91 6.79 -2.94
N PHE A 252 2.65 6.34 -3.01
CA PHE A 252 1.64 6.52 -1.96
C PHE A 252 1.39 7.99 -1.60
N LEU A 253 1.15 8.83 -2.60
CA LEU A 253 0.89 10.24 -2.41
C LEU A 253 -0.46 10.46 -1.73
N SER A 254 -0.47 11.29 -0.70
CA SER A 254 -1.69 11.78 -0.02
C SER A 254 -1.54 13.26 0.33
N SER A 255 -2.67 13.95 0.54
CA SER A 255 -2.71 15.37 0.86
C SER A 255 -3.66 15.66 2.01
N SER A 256 -3.31 16.64 2.84
CA SER A 256 -4.18 17.21 3.87
C SER A 256 -4.99 18.38 3.32
N LYS A 257 -6.01 18.83 4.08
CA LYS A 257 -6.85 19.96 3.70
C LYS A 257 -6.11 21.29 3.64
N ASP A 258 -5.01 21.44 4.38
CA ASP A 258 -4.12 22.60 4.32
C ASP A 258 -3.07 22.53 3.20
N GLY A 259 -3.09 21.44 2.39
CA GLY A 259 -2.21 21.26 1.24
C GLY A 259 -0.84 20.69 1.55
N LYS A 260 -0.61 20.15 2.74
CA LYS A 260 0.59 19.38 3.05
C LYS A 260 0.51 18.02 2.39
N LEU A 261 1.58 17.61 1.72
CA LEU A 261 1.69 16.31 1.07
C LEU A 261 2.43 15.33 1.98
N CYS A 262 2.03 14.06 1.91
CA CYS A 262 2.74 12.95 2.50
C CYS A 262 2.91 11.85 1.45
N PHE A 263 4.08 11.21 1.42
CA PHE A 263 4.42 10.19 0.44
C PHE A 263 5.51 9.25 0.94
N GLY A 264 5.64 8.11 0.29
CA GLY A 264 6.72 7.15 0.52
C GLY A 264 7.87 7.35 -0.48
N TYR A 265 9.09 7.30 0.01
CA TYR A 265 10.30 7.23 -0.80
C TYR A 265 11.34 6.36 -0.11
N ASP A 266 11.92 5.41 -0.84
CA ASP A 266 12.96 4.48 -0.36
C ASP A 266 12.59 3.74 0.94
N GLY A 267 11.33 3.31 1.04
CA GLY A 267 10.81 2.60 2.23
C GLY A 267 10.54 3.48 3.44
N GLU A 268 10.70 4.79 3.33
CA GLU A 268 10.54 5.78 4.39
C GLU A 268 9.42 6.78 4.06
N ILE A 269 8.99 7.55 5.05
CA ILE A 269 7.91 8.53 4.94
C ILE A 269 8.49 9.94 4.82
N TYR A 270 7.96 10.71 3.89
CA TYR A 270 8.30 12.11 3.66
C TYR A 270 7.07 12.99 3.66
N THR A 271 7.26 14.25 4.01
CA THR A 271 6.26 15.32 3.85
C THR A 271 6.80 16.44 2.99
N LEU A 272 5.88 17.18 2.35
CA LEU A 272 6.20 18.36 1.56
C LEU A 272 5.12 19.42 1.77
N VAL A 273 5.52 20.62 2.17
CA VAL A 273 4.64 21.80 2.21
C VAL A 273 4.85 22.63 0.93
N LYS A 274 3.82 23.34 0.51
CA LYS A 274 3.87 24.19 -0.68
C LYS A 274 5.05 25.16 -0.64
N GLY A 275 5.89 25.13 -1.66
CA GLY A 275 7.09 25.98 -1.77
C GLY A 275 8.28 25.53 -0.91
N GLY A 276 8.15 24.46 -0.14
CA GLY A 276 9.24 23.88 0.66
C GLY A 276 10.02 22.81 -0.09
N GLN A 277 10.90 22.13 0.64
CA GLN A 277 11.63 20.95 0.19
C GLN A 277 11.06 19.70 0.87
N PRO A 278 11.16 18.51 0.24
CA PRO A 278 10.80 17.26 0.88
C PRO A 278 11.54 17.09 2.21
N SER A 279 10.81 16.75 3.27
CA SER A 279 11.33 16.50 4.60
C SER A 279 11.03 15.08 5.04
N LYS A 280 12.05 14.35 5.45
CA LYS A 280 11.90 13.00 5.98
C LYS A 280 11.25 13.03 7.36
N VAL A 281 10.22 12.23 7.57
CA VAL A 281 9.58 12.03 8.87
C VAL A 281 10.40 10.99 9.64
N LYS A 282 11.02 11.39 10.73
CA LYS A 282 11.77 10.48 11.61
C LYS A 282 10.77 9.68 12.45
N VAL A 283 10.56 8.43 12.09
CA VAL A 283 9.63 7.53 12.78
C VAL A 283 10.41 6.62 13.70
N ASN A 284 10.00 6.56 14.97
CA ASN A 284 10.50 5.64 15.97
C ASN A 284 9.39 4.62 16.31
N ILE A 285 9.62 3.34 16.05
CA ILE A 285 8.66 2.28 16.38
C ILE A 285 9.10 1.60 17.67
N VAL A 286 8.35 1.86 18.74
CA VAL A 286 8.47 1.16 20.02
C VAL A 286 7.41 0.05 20.00
N ALA A 287 7.82 -1.15 19.65
CA ALA A 287 6.97 -2.33 19.71
C ALA A 287 7.70 -3.40 20.50
N ASP A 288 7.00 -4.12 21.34
CA ASP A 288 7.48 -5.38 21.87
C ASP A 288 7.64 -6.31 20.66
N ARG A 289 8.87 -6.76 20.42
CA ARG A 289 9.15 -7.78 19.41
C ARG A 289 8.62 -9.12 19.94
N ASN A 290 7.31 -9.31 19.86
CA ASN A 290 6.83 -10.64 19.69
C ASN A 290 7.39 -11.11 18.35
N ASP A 291 8.45 -11.90 18.40
CA ASP A 291 8.96 -12.61 17.24
C ASP A 291 7.84 -13.56 16.78
N ARG A 292 6.84 -13.01 16.12
CA ARG A 292 5.85 -13.75 15.33
C ARG A 292 6.51 -14.44 14.15
N ASP A 293 7.84 -14.36 14.08
CA ASP A 293 8.70 -14.90 13.04
C ASP A 293 8.77 -16.44 13.07
N LEU A 294 8.18 -17.09 14.09
CA LEU A 294 8.01 -18.53 14.14
C LEU A 294 6.56 -18.95 13.86
N VAL A 295 6.06 -18.65 12.68
CA VAL A 295 4.87 -19.34 12.18
C VAL A 295 5.29 -20.77 11.84
N ARG A 296 4.90 -21.71 12.72
CA ARG A 296 5.08 -23.14 12.43
C ARG A 296 4.08 -23.54 11.35
N GLN A 297 4.53 -23.55 10.11
CA GLN A 297 3.71 -23.91 8.97
C GLN A 297 4.09 -25.32 8.50
N ILE A 298 3.13 -26.21 8.38
CA ILE A 298 3.32 -27.51 7.74
C ILE A 298 3.00 -27.33 6.26
N ASN A 299 4.03 -27.26 5.43
CA ASN A 299 3.87 -27.17 4.01
C ASN A 299 4.00 -28.56 3.38
N SER A 300 2.99 -29.00 2.64
CA SER A 300 2.99 -30.23 1.86
C SER A 300 3.31 -30.01 0.38
N TYR A 301 3.54 -28.76 -0.03
CA TYR A 301 3.86 -28.35 -1.41
C TYR A 301 4.62 -27.02 -1.39
N GLY A 302 5.16 -26.63 -2.54
CA GLY A 302 5.79 -25.31 -2.73
C GLY A 302 7.32 -25.31 -2.74
N ALA A 303 7.96 -26.48 -2.59
CA ALA A 303 9.38 -26.58 -2.92
C ALA A 303 9.57 -26.46 -4.44
N THR A 304 10.47 -25.56 -4.86
CA THR A 304 10.73 -25.27 -6.28
C THR A 304 11.94 -26.03 -6.81
N GLU A 305 12.87 -26.41 -5.92
CA GLU A 305 14.09 -27.13 -6.23
C GLU A 305 14.39 -28.16 -5.13
N ILE A 306 15.05 -29.23 -5.49
CA ILE A 306 15.45 -30.27 -4.56
C ILE A 306 16.82 -30.84 -4.96
N SER A 307 17.69 -31.10 -3.98
CA SER A 307 18.97 -31.76 -4.13
C SER A 307 19.17 -32.76 -3.00
N VAL A 308 19.70 -33.95 -3.32
CA VAL A 308 19.97 -34.98 -2.33
C VAL A 308 21.45 -35.03 -2.06
N SER A 309 21.85 -35.14 -0.80
CA SER A 309 23.25 -35.28 -0.42
C SER A 309 23.88 -36.59 -0.97
N PRO A 310 25.18 -36.63 -1.23
CA PRO A 310 25.85 -37.85 -1.69
C PRO A 310 25.66 -39.06 -0.75
N SER A 311 25.50 -38.80 0.52
CA SER A 311 25.21 -39.83 1.54
C SER A 311 23.77 -40.34 1.55
N GLY A 312 22.85 -39.63 0.86
CA GLY A 312 21.40 -39.90 0.90
C GLY A 312 20.74 -39.60 2.23
N LYS A 313 21.44 -38.99 3.20
CA LYS A 313 20.92 -38.73 4.55
C LYS A 313 20.25 -37.36 4.70
N GLU A 314 20.49 -36.45 3.77
CA GLU A 314 19.98 -35.09 3.79
C GLU A 314 19.39 -34.69 2.44
N VAL A 315 18.38 -33.86 2.49
CA VAL A 315 17.75 -33.27 1.31
C VAL A 315 17.75 -31.76 1.47
N ALA A 316 18.36 -31.06 0.54
CA ALA A 316 18.22 -29.61 0.41
C ALA A 316 17.06 -29.28 -0.53
N PHE A 317 16.32 -28.21 -0.23
CA PHE A 317 15.25 -27.71 -1.09
C PHE A 317 15.09 -26.20 -0.96
N VAL A 318 14.56 -25.57 -2.00
CA VAL A 318 14.21 -24.14 -1.97
C VAL A 318 12.71 -24.01 -1.71
N MET A 319 12.35 -23.19 -0.74
CA MET A 319 10.97 -22.86 -0.42
C MET A 319 10.86 -21.38 -0.05
N HIS A 320 9.92 -20.67 -0.67
CA HIS A 320 9.73 -19.23 -0.49
C HIS A 320 10.98 -18.37 -0.74
N GLY A 321 11.88 -18.86 -1.60
CA GLY A 321 13.13 -18.19 -1.94
C GLY A 321 14.34 -18.53 -1.07
N ASP A 322 14.13 -19.26 0.02
CA ASP A 322 15.22 -19.67 0.93
C ASP A 322 15.59 -21.15 0.79
N VAL A 323 16.83 -21.46 1.13
CA VAL A 323 17.35 -22.83 1.17
C VAL A 323 17.13 -23.46 2.53
N TYR A 324 16.56 -24.63 2.50
CA TYR A 324 16.36 -25.50 3.66
C TYR A 324 17.09 -26.82 3.47
N VAL A 325 17.54 -27.42 4.57
CA VAL A 325 18.05 -28.80 4.60
C VAL A 325 17.27 -29.60 5.64
N THR A 326 16.80 -30.76 5.23
CA THR A 326 16.11 -31.70 6.12
C THR A 326 16.85 -33.03 6.17
N SER A 327 16.90 -33.63 7.37
CA SER A 327 17.36 -35.01 7.54
C SER A 327 16.28 -35.99 7.09
N VAL A 328 16.69 -37.01 6.33
CA VAL A 328 15.80 -38.08 5.91
C VAL A 328 15.42 -38.97 7.12
N GLU A 329 16.34 -39.15 8.07
CA GLU A 329 16.16 -40.05 9.21
C GLU A 329 15.43 -39.35 10.39
N TYR A 330 15.83 -38.15 10.73
CA TYR A 330 15.40 -37.50 11.99
C TYR A 330 14.27 -36.49 11.84
N ARG A 331 13.74 -36.24 10.67
CA ARG A 331 12.68 -35.26 10.38
C ARG A 331 12.94 -33.84 10.93
N THR A 332 14.20 -33.46 11.00
CA THR A 332 14.63 -32.12 11.40
C THR A 332 14.92 -31.30 10.15
N THR A 333 14.34 -30.11 10.11
CA THR A 333 14.56 -29.16 8.99
C THR A 333 15.21 -27.91 9.53
N LYS A 334 16.26 -27.43 8.85
CA LYS A 334 16.95 -26.19 9.17
C LYS A 334 16.92 -25.27 7.95
N ARG A 335 16.55 -24.01 8.16
CA ARG A 335 16.73 -22.95 7.18
C ARG A 335 18.21 -22.57 7.15
N LEU A 336 18.81 -22.52 5.97
CA LEU A 336 20.22 -22.18 5.76
C LEU A 336 20.40 -20.72 5.36
N THR A 337 19.48 -20.19 4.57
CA THR A 337 19.53 -18.80 4.11
C THR A 337 18.37 -18.01 4.71
N ASP A 338 18.57 -16.73 4.91
CA ASP A 338 17.61 -15.77 5.43
C ASP A 338 17.94 -14.40 4.81
N THR A 339 17.85 -14.34 3.48
CA THR A 339 18.19 -13.17 2.70
C THR A 339 16.94 -12.63 2.02
N PRO A 340 16.90 -11.36 1.60
CA PRO A 340 15.76 -10.82 0.84
C PRO A 340 15.76 -11.28 -0.63
N GLU A 341 16.82 -11.94 -1.09
CA GLU A 341 16.98 -12.49 -2.44
C GLU A 341 16.29 -13.84 -2.57
N GLN A 342 16.14 -14.30 -3.79
CA GLN A 342 15.65 -15.64 -4.10
C GLN A 342 16.85 -16.54 -4.45
N GLU A 343 17.11 -17.52 -3.63
CA GLU A 343 18.11 -18.56 -3.89
C GLU A 343 17.62 -19.56 -4.93
N ARG A 344 18.55 -20.04 -5.77
CA ARG A 344 18.31 -21.00 -6.85
C ARG A 344 19.53 -21.87 -7.09
N ASP A 345 19.35 -22.91 -7.92
CA ASP A 345 20.43 -23.79 -8.43
C ASP A 345 21.21 -24.45 -7.31
N ILE A 346 20.51 -25.03 -6.33
CA ILE A 346 21.12 -25.67 -5.17
C ILE A 346 21.76 -27.02 -5.52
N CYS A 347 22.93 -27.26 -4.98
CA CYS A 347 23.61 -28.58 -5.05
C CYS A 347 24.44 -28.84 -3.81
N PHE A 348 24.60 -30.10 -3.46
CA PHE A 348 25.59 -30.52 -2.46
C PHE A 348 26.98 -30.65 -3.10
N ALA A 349 28.03 -30.48 -2.28
CA ALA A 349 29.36 -30.84 -2.65
C ALA A 349 29.48 -32.39 -2.82
N PRO A 350 30.41 -32.89 -3.62
CA PRO A 350 30.53 -34.33 -3.86
C PRO A 350 31.00 -35.16 -2.64
N ASP A 351 31.50 -34.48 -1.61
CA ASP A 351 32.08 -35.04 -0.38
C ASP A 351 31.21 -34.86 0.87
#